data_b0cc2455b5d2c8957e3146daadaed6d4
#
_entry.id   b0cc2455b5d2c8957e3146daadaed6d4
#
_cell.length_a   1.000
_cell.length_b   1.000
_cell.length_c   1.000
_cell.angle_alpha   90.00
_cell.angle_beta   90.00
_cell.angle_gamma   90.00
#
_symmetry.space_group_name_H-M   'P 1'
#
loop_
_entity.id
_entity.type
_entity.pdbx_description
1 polymer ?
#
loop_
_entity_poly.entity_id
_entity_poly.type
_entity_poly.pdbx_seq_one_letter_code
_entity_poly.pdbx_strand_id
1 'polypeptide(L)'
;MHFDRLRRREFITLLGGAVATWPFAARAQSGGVPVVGILHSASPTGVWLTLSGAFRQGLSQAGYSQGRNLTIEERWAEGQYDRLPAMAADLIRRDVALIAALTTPSAQAAKSATTKIPIVFTTIADPVQIGFVSSLSRPGGNLTGVTYLGVEVGPKLLELLHEAVPSAKIMALLINPTNPNADSQSKNLQAAAGRLGLQLHIINASTEGDLVPAFVKAHELQTQALMVAFDAFLTPAPRSSRRSHSDTPFRPSTRPAISLRREVS
;
A
#
# COMPACT_ATOMS: atom_id res chain seq x y z
N MET A 1 23.78 63.13 22.21
CA MET A 1 23.85 61.63 22.14
C MET A 1 23.84 61.29 20.67
N HIS A 2 24.98 60.89 20.10
CA HIS A 2 25.12 60.48 18.68
C HIS A 2 24.85 58.99 18.61
N PHE A 3 23.76 58.60 17.93
CA PHE A 3 23.59 57.21 17.50
C PHE A 3 24.30 57.03 16.16
N ASP A 4 25.44 56.37 16.25
CA ASP A 4 26.31 56.05 15.13
C ASP A 4 25.62 55.03 14.21
N ARG A 5 25.58 55.35 12.92
CA ARG A 5 24.97 54.51 11.89
C ARG A 5 25.89 53.32 11.62
N LEU A 6 25.61 52.20 12.27
CA LEU A 6 26.19 50.93 11.86
C LEU A 6 25.81 50.66 10.38
N ARG A 7 26.82 50.64 9.51
CA ARG A 7 26.61 50.39 8.07
C ARG A 7 26.09 48.99 7.85
N ARG A 8 25.06 48.86 7.04
CA ARG A 8 24.43 47.58 6.67
C ARG A 8 25.42 46.46 6.32
N ARG A 9 26.61 46.81 5.83
CA ARG A 9 27.68 45.86 5.51
C ARG A 9 28.31 45.18 6.73
N GLU A 10 28.45 45.87 7.85
CA GLU A 10 29.04 45.35 9.09
C GLU A 10 28.07 44.41 9.81
N PHE A 11 26.78 44.66 9.70
CA PHE A 11 25.76 43.79 10.23
C PHE A 11 25.66 42.45 9.45
N ILE A 12 25.88 42.51 8.14
CA ILE A 12 25.89 41.29 7.29
C ILE A 12 27.16 40.46 7.53
N THR A 13 28.31 41.06 7.81
CA THR A 13 29.55 40.33 8.14
C THR A 13 29.50 39.67 9.53
N LEU A 14 28.84 40.29 10.50
CA LEU A 14 28.63 39.70 11.83
C LEU A 14 27.63 38.53 11.81
N LEU A 15 26.61 38.56 10.97
CA LEU A 15 25.68 37.44 10.78
C LEU A 15 26.25 36.32 9.91
N GLY A 16 27.12 36.64 8.94
CA GLY A 16 27.77 35.66 8.07
C GLY A 16 28.82 34.79 8.77
N GLY A 17 29.44 35.29 9.87
CA GLY A 17 30.45 34.57 10.64
C GLY A 17 29.90 33.57 11.65
N ALA A 18 28.63 33.69 12.04
CA ALA A 18 28.01 32.79 13.05
C ALA A 18 27.33 31.56 12.43
N VAL A 19 27.15 31.50 11.12
CA VAL A 19 26.49 30.40 10.43
C VAL A 19 27.48 29.29 9.99
N ALA A 20 28.80 29.57 10.07
CA ALA A 20 29.83 28.67 9.55
C ALA A 20 30.30 27.57 10.54
N THR A 21 29.73 27.47 11.75
CA THR A 21 30.18 26.48 12.73
C THR A 21 29.03 25.78 13.44
N TRP A 22 27.89 25.59 12.77
CA TRP A 22 27.06 24.48 13.19
C TRP A 22 27.74 23.21 12.65
N PRO A 23 28.28 22.36 13.51
CA PRO A 23 28.67 21.05 13.05
C PRO A 23 27.35 20.39 12.64
N PHE A 24 27.09 20.29 11.35
CA PHE A 24 26.41 19.12 10.87
C PHE A 24 27.31 17.97 11.32
N ALA A 25 27.12 17.55 12.57
CA ALA A 25 27.39 16.19 12.94
C ALA A 25 26.39 15.35 12.13
N ALA A 26 26.59 15.32 10.81
CA ALA A 26 26.31 14.15 10.06
C ALA A 26 26.99 13.08 10.89
N ARG A 27 26.24 12.35 11.69
CA ARG A 27 26.65 11.01 12.10
C ARG A 27 26.97 10.34 10.78
N ALA A 28 28.24 10.39 10.40
CA ALA A 28 28.84 9.39 9.56
C ALA A 28 28.53 8.09 10.32
N GLN A 29 27.40 7.49 10.01
CA GLN A 29 27.13 6.12 10.33
C GLN A 29 28.38 5.37 9.89
N SER A 30 28.94 4.64 10.82
CA SER A 30 30.01 3.69 10.64
C SER A 30 30.04 3.22 9.19
N GLY A 31 31.13 3.48 8.45
CA GLY A 31 31.30 3.48 6.98
C GLY A 31 30.83 2.26 6.18
N GLY A 32 29.67 1.72 6.49
CA GLY A 32 28.98 0.65 5.78
C GLY A 32 27.92 1.20 4.81
N VAL A 33 27.65 0.44 3.77
CA VAL A 33 26.56 0.72 2.83
C VAL A 33 25.21 0.71 3.60
N PRO A 34 24.41 1.80 3.57
CA PRO A 34 23.14 1.83 4.29
C PRO A 34 22.19 0.73 3.82
N VAL A 35 21.44 0.17 4.76
CA VAL A 35 20.43 -0.85 4.50
C VAL A 35 19.04 -0.22 4.61
N VAL A 36 18.22 -0.36 3.57
CA VAL A 36 16.80 0.03 3.57
C VAL A 36 15.95 -1.23 3.68
N GLY A 37 15.12 -1.31 4.71
CA GLY A 37 14.13 -2.35 4.87
C GLY A 37 12.84 -1.98 4.13
N ILE A 38 12.31 -2.87 3.28
CA ILE A 38 10.98 -2.71 2.69
C ILE A 38 10.06 -3.74 3.34
N LEU A 39 8.96 -3.26 3.92
CA LEU A 39 7.95 -4.08 4.57
C LEU A 39 6.63 -3.99 3.82
N HIS A 40 6.12 -5.12 3.37
CA HIS A 40 4.90 -5.24 2.60
C HIS A 40 3.92 -6.23 3.23
N SER A 41 2.63 -5.88 3.28
CA SER A 41 1.58 -6.80 3.72
C SER A 41 1.10 -7.73 2.59
N ALA A 42 1.34 -7.37 1.33
CA ALA A 42 0.92 -8.12 0.15
C ALA A 42 1.94 -9.20 -0.27
N SER A 43 1.61 -9.91 -1.35
CA SER A 43 2.53 -10.80 -2.07
C SER A 43 3.35 -10.03 -3.12
N PRO A 44 4.59 -10.47 -3.47
CA PRO A 44 5.45 -9.81 -4.44
C PRO A 44 4.97 -10.07 -5.89
N THR A 45 3.74 -9.71 -6.19
CA THR A 45 3.08 -9.96 -7.48
C THR A 45 2.26 -8.75 -7.93
N GLY A 46 1.96 -8.64 -9.22
CA GLY A 46 1.07 -7.64 -9.79
C GLY A 46 1.44 -6.20 -9.42
N VAL A 47 0.43 -5.42 -9.02
CA VAL A 47 0.58 -4.00 -8.65
C VAL A 47 1.57 -3.78 -7.50
N TRP A 48 1.63 -4.70 -6.55
CA TRP A 48 2.50 -4.57 -5.38
C TRP A 48 3.98 -4.65 -5.74
N LEU A 49 4.33 -5.56 -6.66
CA LEU A 49 5.70 -5.63 -7.20
C LEU A 49 6.03 -4.37 -8.01
N THR A 50 5.07 -3.82 -8.76
CA THR A 50 5.23 -2.57 -9.50
C THR A 50 5.49 -1.39 -8.55
N LEU A 51 4.76 -1.28 -7.44
CA LEU A 51 4.95 -0.23 -6.44
C LEU A 51 6.31 -0.34 -5.75
N SER A 52 6.74 -1.55 -5.38
CA SER A 52 8.10 -1.76 -4.84
C SER A 52 9.16 -1.38 -5.88
N GLY A 53 8.95 -1.72 -7.14
CA GLY A 53 9.83 -1.32 -8.26
C GLY A 53 9.91 0.20 -8.43
N ALA A 54 8.78 0.90 -8.35
CA ALA A 54 8.72 2.36 -8.43
C ALA A 54 9.47 3.05 -7.27
N PHE A 55 9.35 2.51 -6.05
CA PHE A 55 10.12 2.98 -4.90
C PHE A 55 11.63 2.82 -5.13
N ARG A 56 12.09 1.66 -5.62
CA ARG A 56 13.50 1.42 -5.97
C ARG A 56 13.98 2.35 -7.08
N GLN A 57 13.13 2.63 -8.07
CA GLN A 57 13.44 3.57 -9.13
C GLN A 57 13.62 4.98 -8.57
N GLY A 58 12.76 5.42 -7.65
CA GLY A 58 12.91 6.71 -6.95
C GLY A 58 14.22 6.81 -6.19
N LEU A 59 14.63 5.76 -5.48
CA LEU A 59 15.94 5.70 -4.83
C LEU A 59 17.08 5.83 -5.84
N SER A 60 16.98 5.16 -6.98
CA SER A 60 17.99 5.23 -8.04
C SER A 60 18.10 6.64 -8.63
N GLN A 61 16.97 7.31 -8.86
CA GLN A 61 16.93 8.72 -9.32
C GLN A 61 17.54 9.69 -8.31
N ALA A 62 17.43 9.36 -7.00
CA ALA A 62 18.06 10.10 -5.92
C ALA A 62 19.56 9.75 -5.72
N GLY A 63 20.15 8.92 -6.60
CA GLY A 63 21.57 8.55 -6.57
C GLY A 63 21.89 7.30 -5.73
N TYR A 64 20.88 6.62 -5.18
CA TYR A 64 21.05 5.37 -4.43
C TYR A 64 20.88 4.16 -5.34
N SER A 65 21.89 3.30 -5.42
CA SER A 65 21.88 2.11 -6.28
C SER A 65 22.15 0.86 -5.45
N GLN A 66 21.25 -0.11 -5.54
CA GLN A 66 21.43 -1.40 -4.86
C GLN A 66 22.73 -2.08 -5.30
N GLY A 67 23.50 -2.60 -4.35
CA GLY A 67 24.79 -3.26 -4.59
C GLY A 67 25.98 -2.31 -4.78
N ARG A 68 25.76 -0.98 -4.87
CA ARG A 68 26.83 0.02 -4.96
C ARG A 68 26.94 0.86 -3.68
N ASN A 69 25.89 1.57 -3.33
CA ASN A 69 25.85 2.47 -2.17
C ASN A 69 24.54 2.32 -1.36
N LEU A 70 23.79 1.23 -1.60
CA LEU A 70 22.58 0.87 -0.91
C LEU A 70 22.40 -0.64 -0.90
N THR A 71 21.92 -1.19 0.22
CA THR A 71 21.38 -2.55 0.32
C THR A 71 19.86 -2.46 0.59
N ILE A 72 19.08 -3.32 -0.04
CA ILE A 72 17.63 -3.39 0.17
C ILE A 72 17.28 -4.77 0.70
N GLU A 73 16.60 -4.79 1.84
CA GLU A 73 16.07 -5.98 2.51
C GLU A 73 14.55 -5.95 2.43
N GLU A 74 13.93 -6.87 1.69
CA GLU A 74 12.47 -6.92 1.56
C GLU A 74 11.84 -8.01 2.41
N ARG A 75 10.66 -7.70 2.95
CA ARG A 75 9.79 -8.63 3.68
C ARG A 75 8.37 -8.53 3.16
N TRP A 76 7.84 -9.66 2.74
CA TRP A 76 6.48 -9.79 2.18
C TRP A 76 5.65 -10.70 3.06
N ALA A 77 4.56 -10.17 3.63
CA ALA A 77 3.69 -10.96 4.51
C ALA A 77 2.67 -11.82 3.76
N GLU A 78 2.54 -11.63 2.43
CA GLU A 78 1.70 -12.47 1.56
C GLU A 78 0.23 -12.52 2.01
N GLY A 79 -0.30 -11.38 2.48
CA GLY A 79 -1.66 -11.27 3.02
C GLY A 79 -1.81 -11.72 4.48
N GLN A 80 -0.79 -12.31 5.08
CA GLN A 80 -0.80 -12.79 6.47
C GLN A 80 -0.29 -11.68 7.40
N TYR A 81 -1.20 -10.83 7.87
CA TYR A 81 -0.84 -9.62 8.62
C TYR A 81 -0.25 -9.91 10.00
N ASP A 82 -0.53 -11.06 10.59
CA ASP A 82 0.05 -11.58 11.82
C ASP A 82 1.58 -11.77 11.74
N ARG A 83 2.14 -11.93 10.52
CA ARG A 83 3.59 -12.03 10.29
C ARG A 83 4.32 -10.68 10.37
N LEU A 84 3.61 -9.56 10.16
CA LEU A 84 4.21 -8.23 10.05
C LEU A 84 5.02 -7.80 11.30
N PRO A 85 4.56 -8.02 12.55
CA PRO A 85 5.33 -7.65 13.73
C PRO A 85 6.70 -8.35 13.78
N ALA A 86 6.76 -9.65 13.49
CA ALA A 86 8.01 -10.41 13.46
C ALA A 86 8.95 -9.95 12.34
N MET A 87 8.40 -9.61 11.17
CA MET A 87 9.14 -9.07 10.04
C MET A 87 9.71 -7.67 10.33
N ALA A 88 8.94 -6.79 10.96
CA ALA A 88 9.42 -5.48 11.40
C ALA A 88 10.56 -5.62 12.42
N ALA A 89 10.40 -6.51 13.40
CA ALA A 89 11.45 -6.80 14.39
C ALA A 89 12.73 -7.38 13.73
N ASP A 90 12.59 -8.19 12.68
CA ASP A 90 13.74 -8.70 11.93
C ASP A 90 14.51 -7.57 11.22
N LEU A 91 13.82 -6.64 10.57
CA LEU A 91 14.47 -5.47 9.96
C LEU A 91 15.20 -4.61 11.00
N ILE A 92 14.60 -4.42 12.19
CA ILE A 92 15.23 -3.68 13.28
C ILE A 92 16.52 -4.38 13.76
N ARG A 93 16.51 -5.70 13.93
CA ARG A 93 17.71 -6.47 14.31
C ARG A 93 18.83 -6.39 13.27
N ARG A 94 18.50 -6.15 12.02
CA ARG A 94 19.47 -5.96 10.92
C ARG A 94 20.00 -4.53 10.83
N ASP A 95 19.64 -3.68 11.80
CA ASP A 95 20.09 -2.28 11.91
C ASP A 95 19.84 -1.48 10.62
N VAL A 96 18.62 -1.64 10.04
CA VAL A 96 18.26 -0.88 8.83
C VAL A 96 18.23 0.62 9.13
N ALA A 97 18.75 1.42 8.20
CA ALA A 97 18.77 2.88 8.30
C ALA A 97 17.38 3.51 8.12
N LEU A 98 16.47 2.80 7.44
CA LEU A 98 15.11 3.23 7.11
C LEU A 98 14.21 2.01 6.92
N ILE A 99 12.94 2.11 7.31
CA ILE A 99 11.87 1.17 6.94
C ILE A 99 10.93 1.85 5.96
N ALA A 100 10.82 1.34 4.73
CA ALA A 100 9.79 1.71 3.78
C ALA A 100 8.60 0.75 3.95
N ALA A 101 7.50 1.24 4.53
CA ALA A 101 6.30 0.48 4.82
C ALA A 101 5.23 0.81 3.76
N LEU A 102 5.13 -0.02 2.73
CA LEU A 102 4.39 0.30 1.50
C LEU A 102 2.90 -0.09 1.52
N THR A 103 2.32 -0.27 2.72
CA THR A 103 0.88 -0.48 2.95
C THR A 103 0.51 -0.03 4.36
N THR A 104 -0.76 0.25 4.62
CA THR A 104 -1.21 0.66 5.97
C THR A 104 -0.90 -0.39 7.05
N PRO A 105 -1.16 -1.71 6.86
CA PRO A 105 -0.79 -2.71 7.87
C PRO A 105 0.72 -2.77 8.14
N SER A 106 1.55 -2.63 7.11
CA SER A 106 3.01 -2.59 7.26
C SER A 106 3.48 -1.38 8.05
N ALA A 107 2.89 -0.21 7.76
CA ALA A 107 3.20 1.03 8.48
C ALA A 107 2.80 0.95 9.95
N GLN A 108 1.63 0.35 10.24
CA GLN A 108 1.18 0.12 11.61
C GLN A 108 2.14 -0.81 12.37
N ALA A 109 2.57 -1.90 11.75
CA ALA A 109 3.51 -2.84 12.35
C ALA A 109 4.88 -2.20 12.61
N ALA A 110 5.42 -1.47 11.62
CA ALA A 110 6.68 -0.75 11.76
C ALA A 110 6.61 0.32 12.87
N LYS A 111 5.53 1.11 12.92
CA LYS A 111 5.28 2.12 13.96
C LYS A 111 5.27 1.50 15.36
N SER A 112 4.62 0.35 15.53
CA SER A 112 4.54 -0.34 16.82
C SER A 112 5.90 -0.94 17.23
N ALA A 113 6.77 -1.25 16.26
CA ALA A 113 8.05 -1.91 16.52
C ALA A 113 9.20 -0.95 16.84
N THR A 114 9.16 0.32 16.37
CA THR A 114 10.24 1.28 16.60
C THR A 114 9.76 2.72 16.63
N THR A 115 10.38 3.51 17.54
CA THR A 115 10.24 4.98 17.58
C THR A 115 11.53 5.69 17.14
N LYS A 116 12.59 4.91 16.77
CA LYS A 116 13.93 5.44 16.47
C LYS A 116 14.27 5.38 15.00
N ILE A 117 14.00 4.23 14.35
CA ILE A 117 14.29 4.05 12.92
C ILE A 117 13.28 4.87 12.12
N PRO A 118 13.72 5.72 11.18
CA PRO A 118 12.82 6.44 10.28
C PRO A 118 11.92 5.47 9.51
N ILE A 119 10.65 5.83 9.39
CA ILE A 119 9.67 5.06 8.63
C ILE A 119 9.08 5.95 7.55
N VAL A 120 9.21 5.53 6.29
CA VAL A 120 8.50 6.12 5.15
C VAL A 120 7.34 5.21 4.81
N PHE A 121 6.12 5.72 4.93
CA PHE A 121 4.91 4.92 4.69
C PHE A 121 4.16 5.33 3.43
N THR A 122 3.37 4.38 2.90
CA THR A 122 2.21 4.68 2.07
C THR A 122 0.94 4.18 2.74
N THR A 123 -0.14 4.94 2.63
CA THR A 123 -1.45 4.56 3.19
C THR A 123 -2.60 4.99 2.28
N ILE A 124 -3.74 4.33 2.40
CA ILE A 124 -5.00 4.73 1.76
C ILE A 124 -5.90 5.54 2.69
N ALA A 125 -5.61 5.57 3.98
CA ALA A 125 -6.35 6.32 4.98
C ALA A 125 -5.74 7.71 5.22
N ASP A 126 -6.49 8.57 5.90
CA ASP A 126 -5.95 9.81 6.44
C ASP A 126 -4.93 9.48 7.56
N PRO A 127 -3.64 9.81 7.37
CA PRO A 127 -2.58 9.43 8.32
C PRO A 127 -2.68 10.18 9.65
N VAL A 128 -3.42 11.27 9.72
CA VAL A 128 -3.71 11.98 10.98
C VAL A 128 -4.80 11.24 11.75
N GLN A 129 -5.89 10.85 11.08
CA GLN A 129 -6.99 10.10 11.72
C GLN A 129 -6.54 8.76 12.28
N ILE A 130 -5.67 8.03 11.55
CA ILE A 130 -5.12 6.75 12.03
C ILE A 130 -3.91 6.92 12.96
N GLY A 131 -3.56 8.16 13.30
CA GLY A 131 -2.53 8.49 14.27
C GLY A 131 -1.10 8.18 13.81
N PHE A 132 -0.83 8.12 12.50
CA PHE A 132 0.54 7.95 12.00
C PHE A 132 1.37 9.21 12.15
N VAL A 133 0.75 10.36 11.95
CA VAL A 133 1.38 11.69 12.04
C VAL A 133 0.48 12.64 12.81
N SER A 134 1.07 13.69 13.41
CA SER A 134 0.32 14.72 14.15
C SER A 134 -0.44 15.64 13.21
N SER A 135 0.15 15.95 12.06
CA SER A 135 -0.47 16.73 10.97
C SER A 135 0.27 16.46 9.66
N LEU A 136 -0.34 16.78 8.52
CA LEU A 136 0.29 16.60 7.21
C LEU A 136 1.51 17.50 7.01
N SER A 137 1.49 18.73 7.56
CA SER A 137 2.59 19.69 7.43
C SER A 137 3.71 19.46 8.46
N ARG A 138 3.40 18.85 9.59
CA ARG A 138 4.35 18.57 10.69
C ARG A 138 4.09 17.16 11.22
N PRO A 139 4.62 16.13 10.57
CA PRO A 139 4.36 14.74 10.94
C PRO A 139 4.66 14.44 12.41
N GLY A 140 5.75 14.97 12.96
CA GLY A 140 6.22 14.66 14.31
C GLY A 140 6.68 13.20 14.43
N GLY A 141 7.61 12.90 15.31
CA GLY A 141 8.11 11.53 15.46
C GLY A 141 8.96 11.03 14.28
N ASN A 142 9.02 9.70 14.12
CA ASN A 142 9.88 9.02 13.15
C ASN A 142 9.14 8.56 11.87
N LEU A 143 7.86 8.94 11.70
CA LEU A 143 7.05 8.57 10.54
C LEU A 143 6.88 9.76 9.60
N THR A 144 7.09 9.52 8.29
CA THR A 144 6.69 10.40 7.19
C THR A 144 6.21 9.57 6.02
N GLY A 145 5.46 10.14 5.08
CA GLY A 145 4.99 9.35 3.96
C GLY A 145 3.96 10.06 3.09
N VAL A 146 3.25 9.28 2.31
CA VAL A 146 2.22 9.73 1.39
C VAL A 146 0.92 8.97 1.61
N THR A 147 -0.20 9.64 1.35
CA THR A 147 -1.53 9.03 1.29
C THR A 147 -2.18 9.34 -0.04
N TYR A 148 -2.95 8.42 -0.56
CA TYR A 148 -3.83 8.63 -1.73
C TYR A 148 -5.31 8.59 -1.36
N LEU A 149 -5.64 8.68 -0.07
CA LEU A 149 -7.00 8.82 0.48
C LEU A 149 -8.01 7.83 -0.15
N GLY A 150 -7.55 6.59 -0.40
CA GLY A 150 -8.38 5.57 -1.07
C GLY A 150 -9.65 5.21 -0.30
N VAL A 151 -9.65 5.39 1.04
CA VAL A 151 -10.84 5.19 1.88
C VAL A 151 -11.96 6.18 1.50
N GLU A 152 -11.59 7.41 1.11
CA GLU A 152 -12.54 8.46 0.71
C GLU A 152 -13.19 8.19 -0.66
N VAL A 153 -12.57 7.35 -1.48
CA VAL A 153 -13.09 6.97 -2.81
C VAL A 153 -14.18 5.90 -2.71
N GLY A 154 -14.18 5.11 -1.63
CA GLY A 154 -15.12 4.00 -1.42
C GLY A 154 -16.58 4.38 -1.62
N PRO A 155 -17.12 5.47 -1.03
CA PRO A 155 -18.48 5.93 -1.23
C PRO A 155 -18.83 6.16 -2.71
N LYS A 156 -17.92 6.75 -3.49
CA LYS A 156 -18.16 6.99 -4.93
C LYS A 156 -18.18 5.69 -5.73
N LEU A 157 -17.34 4.71 -5.35
CA LEU A 157 -17.39 3.38 -5.98
C LEU A 157 -18.71 2.66 -5.69
N LEU A 158 -19.28 2.82 -4.50
CA LEU A 158 -20.59 2.27 -4.17
C LEU A 158 -21.70 2.94 -5.00
N GLU A 159 -21.65 4.27 -5.18
CA GLU A 159 -22.58 4.98 -6.07
C GLU A 159 -22.50 4.43 -7.49
N LEU A 160 -21.31 4.31 -8.06
CA LEU A 160 -21.10 3.77 -9.41
C LEU A 160 -21.56 2.31 -9.53
N LEU A 161 -21.38 1.50 -8.49
CA LEU A 161 -21.87 0.13 -8.47
C LEU A 161 -23.42 0.12 -8.48
N HIS A 162 -24.05 1.02 -7.73
CA HIS A 162 -25.52 1.16 -7.74
C HIS A 162 -26.05 1.68 -9.08
N GLU A 163 -25.35 2.62 -9.72
CA GLU A 163 -25.68 3.08 -11.07
C GLU A 163 -25.58 1.94 -12.11
N ALA A 164 -24.59 1.06 -11.96
CA ALA A 164 -24.39 -0.10 -12.86
C ALA A 164 -25.44 -1.19 -12.65
N VAL A 165 -26.00 -1.33 -11.44
CA VAL A 165 -27.02 -2.32 -11.09
C VAL A 165 -28.15 -1.63 -10.31
N PRO A 166 -29.00 -0.82 -10.96
CA PRO A 166 -30.00 0.01 -10.26
C PRO A 166 -31.07 -0.79 -9.50
N SER A 167 -31.31 -2.03 -9.91
CA SER A 167 -32.25 -2.94 -9.23
C SER A 167 -31.71 -3.50 -7.92
N ALA A 168 -30.39 -3.45 -7.69
CA ALA A 168 -29.77 -3.96 -6.48
C ALA A 168 -30.11 -3.08 -5.28
N LYS A 169 -30.82 -3.65 -4.29
CA LYS A 169 -31.17 -3.00 -3.02
C LYS A 169 -30.38 -3.57 -1.85
N ILE A 170 -29.92 -4.81 -1.99
CA ILE A 170 -29.14 -5.52 -0.98
C ILE A 170 -27.75 -5.76 -1.57
N MET A 171 -26.74 -5.16 -0.96
CA MET A 171 -25.34 -5.28 -1.37
C MET A 171 -24.48 -5.83 -0.23
N ALA A 172 -23.32 -6.39 -0.54
CA ALA A 172 -22.34 -6.79 0.45
C ALA A 172 -21.02 -6.06 0.26
N LEU A 173 -20.32 -5.81 1.37
CA LEU A 173 -18.93 -5.41 1.42
C LEU A 173 -18.10 -6.57 1.98
N LEU A 174 -17.24 -7.15 1.16
CA LEU A 174 -16.23 -8.09 1.61
C LEU A 174 -15.05 -7.31 2.16
N ILE A 175 -14.68 -7.56 3.41
CA ILE A 175 -13.66 -6.81 4.12
C ILE A 175 -12.78 -7.72 4.97
N ASN A 176 -11.50 -7.37 5.08
CA ASN A 176 -10.58 -8.00 6.02
C ASN A 176 -10.60 -7.23 7.35
N PRO A 177 -11.20 -7.77 8.41
CA PRO A 177 -11.32 -7.07 9.69
C PRO A 177 -9.97 -6.85 10.40
N THR A 178 -8.91 -7.55 9.99
CA THR A 178 -7.54 -7.35 10.53
C THR A 178 -6.81 -6.18 9.89
N ASN A 179 -7.37 -5.60 8.81
CA ASN A 179 -6.82 -4.40 8.19
C ASN A 179 -7.11 -3.16 9.06
N PRO A 180 -6.10 -2.33 9.42
CA PRO A 180 -6.33 -1.10 10.18
C PRO A 180 -7.34 -0.12 9.58
N ASN A 181 -7.59 -0.22 8.27
CA ASN A 181 -8.57 0.62 7.57
C ASN A 181 -10.00 0.05 7.58
N ALA A 182 -10.22 -1.17 8.11
CA ALA A 182 -11.50 -1.87 8.01
C ALA A 182 -12.66 -1.06 8.61
N ASP A 183 -12.47 -0.51 9.80
CA ASP A 183 -13.49 0.28 10.50
C ASP A 183 -13.87 1.55 9.73
N SER A 184 -12.88 2.30 9.24
CA SER A 184 -13.14 3.53 8.48
C SER A 184 -13.79 3.24 7.13
N GLN A 185 -13.35 2.22 6.41
CA GLN A 185 -13.99 1.77 5.16
C GLN A 185 -15.44 1.35 5.40
N SER A 186 -15.70 0.50 6.42
CA SER A 186 -17.05 0.04 6.76
C SER A 186 -17.99 1.19 7.10
N LYS A 187 -17.56 2.12 7.96
CA LYS A 187 -18.36 3.28 8.39
C LYS A 187 -18.69 4.20 7.22
N ASN A 188 -17.71 4.51 6.37
CA ASN A 188 -17.91 5.40 5.23
C ASN A 188 -18.87 4.78 4.21
N LEU A 189 -18.74 3.47 3.94
CA LEU A 189 -19.61 2.76 3.00
C LEU A 189 -21.02 2.53 3.55
N GLN A 190 -21.17 2.23 4.84
CA GLN A 190 -22.50 2.14 5.48
C GLN A 190 -23.23 3.47 5.45
N ALA A 191 -22.53 4.59 5.72
CA ALA A 191 -23.11 5.92 5.61
C ALA A 191 -23.52 6.27 4.17
N ALA A 192 -22.73 5.88 3.18
CA ALA A 192 -23.07 6.07 1.77
C ALA A 192 -24.26 5.21 1.35
N ALA A 193 -24.29 3.93 1.75
CA ALA A 193 -25.41 3.02 1.49
C ALA A 193 -26.72 3.57 2.06
N GLY A 194 -26.69 4.09 3.30
CA GLY A 194 -27.86 4.72 3.92
C GLY A 194 -28.41 5.91 3.10
N ARG A 195 -27.52 6.77 2.56
CA ARG A 195 -27.93 7.88 1.70
C ARG A 195 -28.56 7.44 0.36
N LEU A 196 -28.11 6.28 -0.15
CA LEU A 196 -28.61 5.69 -1.39
C LEU A 196 -29.86 4.79 -1.19
N GLY A 197 -30.33 4.61 0.06
CA GLY A 197 -31.42 3.69 0.38
C GLY A 197 -31.07 2.23 0.15
N LEU A 198 -29.77 1.87 0.26
CA LEU A 198 -29.26 0.51 0.09
C LEU A 198 -29.06 -0.18 1.45
N GLN A 199 -29.29 -1.47 1.50
CA GLN A 199 -28.88 -2.33 2.59
C GLN A 199 -27.48 -2.87 2.29
N LEU A 200 -26.50 -2.53 3.13
CA LEU A 200 -25.11 -2.98 2.97
C LEU A 200 -24.73 -3.95 4.09
N HIS A 201 -24.52 -5.22 3.74
CA HIS A 201 -24.03 -6.25 4.64
C HIS A 201 -22.50 -6.28 4.66
N ILE A 202 -21.91 -6.27 5.85
CA ILE A 202 -20.47 -6.45 6.02
C ILE A 202 -20.18 -7.95 6.15
N ILE A 203 -19.30 -8.47 5.29
CA ILE A 203 -18.86 -9.87 5.28
C ILE A 203 -17.35 -9.91 5.47
N ASN A 204 -16.91 -10.62 6.49
CA ASN A 204 -15.51 -10.68 6.88
C ASN A 204 -14.78 -11.85 6.20
N ALA A 205 -13.55 -11.60 5.74
CA ALA A 205 -12.59 -12.63 5.32
C ALA A 205 -11.18 -12.15 5.62
N SER A 206 -10.40 -12.92 6.38
CA SER A 206 -9.01 -12.62 6.76
C SER A 206 -8.01 -13.61 6.19
N THR A 207 -8.48 -14.77 5.74
CA THR A 207 -7.69 -15.87 5.19
C THR A 207 -8.32 -16.41 3.90
N GLU A 208 -7.54 -17.14 3.10
CA GLU A 208 -8.08 -17.80 1.90
C GLU A 208 -9.24 -18.77 2.24
N GLY A 209 -9.17 -19.43 3.40
CA GLY A 209 -10.23 -20.34 3.88
C GLY A 209 -11.55 -19.63 4.15
N ASP A 210 -11.54 -18.32 4.45
CA ASP A 210 -12.75 -17.55 4.72
C ASP A 210 -13.49 -17.13 3.43
N LEU A 211 -12.83 -17.18 2.26
CA LEU A 211 -13.41 -16.66 1.03
C LEU A 211 -14.64 -17.44 0.58
N VAL A 212 -14.58 -18.78 0.57
CA VAL A 212 -15.73 -19.61 0.19
C VAL A 212 -16.90 -19.39 1.16
N PRO A 213 -16.74 -19.49 2.50
CA PRO A 213 -17.78 -19.13 3.45
C PRO A 213 -18.36 -17.71 3.26
N ALA A 214 -17.51 -16.73 2.94
CA ALA A 214 -17.96 -15.36 2.68
C ALA A 214 -18.90 -15.26 1.47
N PHE A 215 -18.61 -15.95 0.37
CA PHE A 215 -19.49 -15.99 -0.79
C PHE A 215 -20.78 -16.76 -0.52
N VAL A 216 -20.74 -17.87 0.26
CA VAL A 216 -21.95 -18.57 0.72
C VAL A 216 -22.81 -17.62 1.54
N LYS A 217 -22.20 -16.87 2.47
CA LYS A 217 -22.91 -15.88 3.30
C LYS A 217 -23.55 -14.75 2.46
N ALA A 218 -22.85 -14.28 1.43
CA ALA A 218 -23.41 -13.30 0.49
C ALA A 218 -24.64 -13.85 -0.22
N HIS A 219 -24.62 -15.12 -0.64
CA HIS A 219 -25.75 -15.78 -1.27
C HIS A 219 -26.94 -15.94 -0.29
N GLU A 220 -26.71 -16.42 0.93
CA GLU A 220 -27.75 -16.55 1.97
C GLU A 220 -28.42 -15.21 2.28
N LEU A 221 -27.68 -14.10 2.27
CA LEU A 221 -28.17 -12.74 2.47
C LEU A 221 -28.85 -12.18 1.22
N GLN A 222 -28.96 -12.96 0.14
CA GLN A 222 -29.54 -12.56 -1.13
C GLN A 222 -28.95 -11.26 -1.69
N THR A 223 -27.63 -11.06 -1.50
CA THR A 223 -26.95 -9.86 -2.01
C THR A 223 -26.91 -9.88 -3.54
N GLN A 224 -27.21 -8.75 -4.12
CA GLN A 224 -27.34 -8.59 -5.58
C GLN A 224 -26.08 -8.01 -6.20
N ALA A 225 -25.21 -7.40 -5.36
CA ALA A 225 -23.91 -6.90 -5.76
C ALA A 225 -22.91 -7.04 -4.59
N LEU A 226 -21.64 -7.25 -4.93
CA LEU A 226 -20.55 -7.37 -3.97
C LEU A 226 -19.50 -6.31 -4.26
N MET A 227 -19.17 -5.53 -3.24
CA MET A 227 -18.01 -4.66 -3.22
C MET A 227 -16.89 -5.29 -2.41
N VAL A 228 -15.67 -5.18 -2.88
CA VAL A 228 -14.47 -5.64 -2.15
C VAL A 228 -13.74 -4.43 -1.60
N ALA A 229 -13.46 -4.44 -0.31
CA ALA A 229 -12.73 -3.36 0.36
C ALA A 229 -11.27 -3.27 -0.16
N PHE A 230 -10.69 -2.08 -0.07
CA PHE A 230 -9.26 -1.92 -0.36
C PHE A 230 -8.41 -2.65 0.68
N ASP A 231 -7.83 -3.77 0.27
CA ASP A 231 -7.07 -4.66 1.14
C ASP A 231 -6.01 -5.43 0.34
N ALA A 232 -4.81 -5.60 0.91
CA ALA A 232 -3.72 -6.26 0.22
C ALA A 232 -3.94 -7.78 0.07
N PHE A 233 -4.68 -8.40 0.98
CA PHE A 233 -5.07 -9.81 0.89
C PHE A 233 -6.21 -9.99 -0.11
N LEU A 234 -7.24 -9.13 -0.08
CA LEU A 234 -8.42 -9.23 -0.94
C LEU A 234 -8.18 -8.74 -2.38
N THR A 235 -7.09 -8.02 -2.65
CA THR A 235 -6.70 -7.59 -3.99
C THR A 235 -5.81 -8.66 -4.62
N PRO A 236 -6.37 -9.63 -5.38
CA PRO A 236 -5.57 -10.69 -5.97
C PRO A 236 -4.61 -10.07 -6.99
N ALA A 237 -3.36 -10.51 -6.95
CA ALA A 237 -2.50 -10.32 -8.10
C ALA A 237 -3.15 -11.01 -9.31
N PRO A 238 -3.11 -10.40 -10.51
CA PRO A 238 -3.51 -11.12 -11.70
C PRO A 238 -2.73 -12.43 -11.71
N ARG A 239 -3.43 -13.54 -11.75
CA ARG A 239 -2.79 -14.85 -11.90
C ARG A 239 -1.97 -14.76 -13.18
N SER A 240 -0.67 -14.51 -13.05
CA SER A 240 0.25 -14.81 -14.12
C SER A 240 -0.02 -16.28 -14.40
N SER A 241 -0.56 -16.57 -15.58
CA SER A 241 -0.65 -17.94 -16.06
C SER A 241 0.76 -18.51 -15.87
N ARG A 242 0.96 -19.33 -14.84
CA ARG A 242 2.07 -20.26 -14.86
C ARG A 242 1.80 -21.10 -16.09
N ARG A 243 2.39 -20.72 -17.21
CA ARG A 243 2.68 -21.67 -18.24
C ARG A 243 3.57 -22.69 -17.55
N SER A 244 2.97 -23.76 -17.06
CA SER A 244 3.70 -24.98 -16.85
C SER A 244 4.38 -25.24 -18.19
N HIS A 245 5.68 -25.10 -18.23
CA HIS A 245 6.50 -25.69 -19.29
C HIS A 245 6.39 -27.20 -19.14
N SER A 246 5.23 -27.74 -19.50
CA SER A 246 5.15 -29.08 -20.01
C SER A 246 5.45 -28.91 -21.52
N ASP A 247 6.70 -29.13 -21.87
CA ASP A 247 7.14 -29.32 -23.25
C ASP A 247 6.41 -30.55 -23.83
N THR A 248 5.20 -30.30 -24.32
CA THR A 248 4.56 -31.20 -25.26
C THR A 248 4.33 -30.40 -26.51
N PRO A 249 5.06 -30.66 -27.60
CA PRO A 249 4.83 -29.94 -28.85
C PRO A 249 3.42 -30.25 -29.34
N PHE A 250 2.62 -29.20 -29.51
CA PHE A 250 1.30 -29.24 -30.12
C PHE A 250 1.48 -29.79 -31.56
N ARG A 251 1.14 -31.08 -31.76
CA ARG A 251 0.95 -31.63 -33.09
C ARG A 251 -0.39 -31.12 -33.63
N PRO A 252 -0.41 -30.39 -34.77
CA PRO A 252 -1.68 -30.07 -35.40
C PRO A 252 -2.30 -31.36 -35.96
N SER A 253 -3.46 -31.75 -35.44
CA SER A 253 -4.26 -32.83 -36.02
C SER A 253 -4.82 -32.32 -37.36
N THR A 254 -4.34 -32.90 -38.44
CA THR A 254 -4.95 -32.81 -39.78
C THR A 254 -6.32 -33.47 -39.71
N ARG A 255 -7.37 -32.69 -39.62
CA ARG A 255 -8.73 -33.15 -39.94
C ARG A 255 -8.93 -32.96 -41.45
N PRO A 256 -9.45 -33.99 -42.15
CA PRO A 256 -9.77 -33.86 -43.55
C PRO A 256 -10.99 -32.94 -43.76
N ALA A 257 -10.92 -32.13 -44.82
CA ALA A 257 -12.01 -31.26 -45.22
C ALA A 257 -13.24 -32.06 -45.60
N ILE A 258 -14.38 -31.76 -44.95
CA ILE A 258 -15.70 -32.27 -45.36
C ILE A 258 -16.15 -31.41 -46.54
N SER A 259 -16.18 -31.99 -47.73
CA SER A 259 -16.77 -31.41 -48.93
C SER A 259 -18.30 -31.42 -48.81
N LEU A 260 -18.87 -30.21 -48.72
CA LEU A 260 -20.30 -30.01 -48.95
C LEU A 260 -20.59 -30.09 -50.45
N ARG A 261 -21.14 -31.24 -50.91
CA ARG A 261 -21.81 -31.33 -52.21
C ARG A 261 -23.13 -30.54 -52.09
N ARG A 262 -23.28 -29.56 -52.95
CA ARG A 262 -24.58 -28.98 -53.32
C ARG A 262 -25.28 -30.00 -54.23
N GLU A 263 -26.42 -30.49 -53.82
CA GLU A 263 -27.43 -31.02 -54.74
C GLU A 263 -28.48 -29.94 -54.99
N VAL A 264 -28.58 -29.59 -56.28
CA VAL A 264 -29.65 -28.78 -56.87
C VAL A 264 -30.63 -29.76 -57.50
N SER A 265 -31.86 -29.73 -57.11
CA SER A 265 -33.05 -30.04 -57.89
C SER A 265 -34.28 -29.44 -57.21
#